data_aff98c3d5836dfe8c08cfa38796bc73f
#
_entry.id   aff98c3d5836dfe8c08cfa38796bc73f
#
_cell.length_a   1.000
_cell.length_b   1.000
_cell.length_c   1.000
_cell.angle_alpha   90.00
_cell.angle_beta   90.00
_cell.angle_gamma   90.00
#
_symmetry.space_group_name_H-M   'P 1'
#
loop_
_entity.id
_entity.type
_entity.pdbx_description
1 polymer ?
#
loop_
_entity_poly.entity_id
_entity_poly.type
_entity_poly.pdbx_seq_one_letter_code
_entity_poly.pdbx_strand_id
1 'polypeptide(L)'
;SVQTMILSTCKAGEKIILPRNVHKSAINALVLCGAIPIYIEMSVDPKIGIALGLENDRVAQAIKEHPDAKAILINNPTYYGICSDLKGLTEMAHAAGMKVLVDEAHGAHLHFTDKLPLSAMDAGADMSAVSMHKSGGSLTQSSLLLVGDQMNPEYVRQIINLTQSTSASYLLMASLDVSRRNLALRGKESFEKVIELSEYARREINAIGGYYAYSKELVDGVSVCDFDVTKLSVYTQGIGLT
;
A
#
# COMPACT_ATOMS: atom_id res chain seq x y z
N SER A 1 0.18 9.04 -8.67
CA SER A 1 0.60 7.63 -8.87
C SER A 1 -0.61 6.68 -8.84
N VAL A 2 -1.43 6.63 -7.75
CA VAL A 2 -2.61 5.73 -7.67
C VAL A 2 -3.60 5.98 -8.82
N GLN A 3 -3.92 7.24 -9.11
CA GLN A 3 -4.78 7.58 -10.25
C GLN A 3 -4.20 7.06 -11.57
N THR A 4 -2.91 7.22 -11.78
CA THR A 4 -2.24 6.75 -12.99
C THR A 4 -2.37 5.25 -13.16
N MET A 5 -2.18 4.46 -12.09
CA MET A 5 -2.35 2.99 -12.14
C MET A 5 -3.74 2.62 -12.66
N ILE A 6 -4.79 3.19 -12.08
CA ILE A 6 -6.18 2.87 -12.46
C ILE A 6 -6.47 3.35 -13.88
N LEU A 7 -6.11 4.59 -14.23
CA LEU A 7 -6.34 5.18 -15.56
C LEU A 7 -5.57 4.46 -16.68
N SER A 8 -4.43 3.85 -16.37
CA SER A 8 -3.65 3.08 -17.34
C SER A 8 -4.10 1.62 -17.48
N THR A 9 -4.99 1.15 -16.60
CA THR A 9 -5.42 -0.26 -16.56
C THR A 9 -6.89 -0.42 -16.93
N CYS A 10 -7.77 0.49 -16.50
CA CYS A 10 -9.22 0.38 -16.66
C CYS A 10 -9.77 1.51 -17.54
N LYS A 11 -10.77 1.16 -18.36
CA LYS A 11 -11.55 2.07 -19.22
C LYS A 11 -12.99 2.18 -18.72
N ALA A 12 -13.75 3.10 -19.30
CA ALA A 12 -15.17 3.27 -19.00
C ALA A 12 -15.95 1.96 -19.17
N GLY A 13 -16.72 1.61 -18.15
CA GLY A 13 -17.50 0.37 -18.09
C GLY A 13 -16.73 -0.90 -17.71
N GLU A 14 -15.41 -0.87 -17.65
CA GLU A 14 -14.60 -2.00 -17.16
C GLU A 14 -14.61 -2.06 -15.64
N LYS A 15 -14.55 -3.27 -15.09
CA LYS A 15 -14.60 -3.52 -13.64
C LYS A 15 -13.22 -3.55 -13.02
N ILE A 16 -13.15 -3.06 -11.77
CA ILE A 16 -11.96 -3.17 -10.90
C ILE A 16 -12.40 -3.59 -9.51
N ILE A 17 -11.74 -4.61 -8.96
CA ILE A 17 -11.95 -5.09 -7.59
C ILE A 17 -11.08 -4.27 -6.64
N LEU A 18 -11.63 -3.78 -5.53
CA LEU A 18 -10.91 -2.95 -4.57
C LEU A 18 -11.55 -2.98 -3.17
N PRO A 19 -10.75 -2.80 -2.09
CA PRO A 19 -11.28 -2.73 -0.74
C PRO A 19 -12.04 -1.41 -0.50
N ARG A 20 -12.96 -1.41 0.47
CA ARG A 20 -13.74 -0.21 0.84
C ARG A 20 -12.88 0.91 1.45
N ASN A 21 -11.74 0.59 2.03
CA ASN A 21 -10.84 1.54 2.69
C ASN A 21 -9.76 2.14 1.79
N VAL A 22 -9.99 2.18 0.47
CA VAL A 22 -9.05 2.81 -0.48
C VAL A 22 -8.92 4.32 -0.25
N HIS A 23 -7.77 4.85 -0.57
CA HIS A 23 -7.54 6.30 -0.56
C HIS A 23 -8.46 7.01 -1.58
N LYS A 24 -8.89 8.24 -1.27
CA LYS A 24 -9.76 9.06 -2.16
C LYS A 24 -9.23 9.22 -3.60
N SER A 25 -7.91 9.10 -3.81
CA SER A 25 -7.32 9.14 -5.16
C SER A 25 -7.78 7.98 -6.05
N ALA A 26 -8.04 6.80 -5.48
CA ALA A 26 -8.63 5.68 -6.22
C ALA A 26 -10.07 6.00 -6.65
N ILE A 27 -10.89 6.52 -5.74
CA ILE A 27 -12.26 6.95 -6.05
C ILE A 27 -12.27 8.01 -7.14
N ASN A 28 -11.40 9.02 -7.03
CA ASN A 28 -11.27 10.07 -8.05
C ASN A 28 -10.89 9.50 -9.42
N ALA A 29 -10.00 8.48 -9.44
CA ALA A 29 -9.63 7.82 -10.69
C ALA A 29 -10.83 7.08 -11.33
N LEU A 30 -11.65 6.39 -10.53
CA LEU A 30 -12.87 5.73 -11.01
C LEU A 30 -13.85 6.72 -11.65
N VAL A 31 -14.02 7.89 -11.02
CA VAL A 31 -14.83 8.98 -11.57
C VAL A 31 -14.28 9.46 -12.91
N LEU A 32 -12.95 9.63 -13.01
CA LEU A 32 -12.29 10.12 -14.22
C LEU A 32 -12.35 9.12 -15.39
N CYS A 33 -12.16 7.83 -15.14
CA CYS A 33 -12.15 6.83 -16.21
C CYS A 33 -13.50 6.16 -16.46
N GLY A 34 -14.47 6.30 -15.54
CA GLY A 34 -15.77 5.62 -15.64
C GLY A 34 -15.70 4.11 -15.41
N ALA A 35 -14.67 3.60 -14.75
CA ALA A 35 -14.58 2.20 -14.35
C ALA A 35 -15.58 1.87 -13.23
N ILE A 36 -16.05 0.63 -13.20
CA ILE A 36 -17.06 0.14 -12.26
C ILE A 36 -16.34 -0.51 -11.06
N PRO A 37 -16.47 0.05 -9.86
CA PRO A 37 -15.88 -0.55 -8.67
C PRO A 37 -16.66 -1.78 -8.18
N ILE A 38 -15.93 -2.85 -7.89
CA ILE A 38 -16.41 -4.02 -7.16
C ILE A 38 -15.75 -3.98 -5.78
N TYR A 39 -16.52 -3.56 -4.77
CA TYR A 39 -16.00 -3.37 -3.44
C TYR A 39 -15.96 -4.67 -2.62
N ILE A 40 -14.81 -4.90 -1.97
CA ILE A 40 -14.66 -5.93 -0.94
C ILE A 40 -14.79 -5.28 0.43
N GLU A 41 -15.69 -5.81 1.26
CA GLU A 41 -15.83 -5.43 2.65
C GLU A 41 -14.62 -5.93 3.45
N MET A 42 -14.10 -5.07 4.31
CA MET A 42 -12.95 -5.37 5.18
C MET A 42 -13.44 -5.76 6.57
N SER A 43 -12.76 -6.71 7.19
CA SER A 43 -12.95 -6.96 8.62
C SER A 43 -12.40 -5.79 9.43
N VAL A 44 -12.98 -5.56 10.60
CA VAL A 44 -12.58 -4.50 11.53
C VAL A 44 -12.18 -5.15 12.84
N ASP A 45 -11.01 -4.78 13.37
CA ASP A 45 -10.60 -5.25 14.69
C ASP A 45 -11.56 -4.72 15.76
N PRO A 46 -12.21 -5.60 16.55
CA PRO A 46 -13.24 -5.17 17.50
C PRO A 46 -12.71 -4.38 18.70
N LYS A 47 -11.42 -4.48 19.01
CA LYS A 47 -10.79 -3.79 20.13
C LYS A 47 -10.32 -2.39 19.77
N ILE A 48 -9.66 -2.25 18.66
CA ILE A 48 -9.01 -0.99 18.26
C ILE A 48 -9.76 -0.25 17.15
N GLY A 49 -10.80 -0.88 16.55
CA GLY A 49 -11.70 -0.24 15.59
C GLY A 49 -11.09 0.11 14.23
N ILE A 50 -9.97 -0.53 13.84
CA ILE A 50 -9.34 -0.30 12.54
C ILE A 50 -9.72 -1.36 11.51
N ALA A 51 -9.79 -0.97 10.25
CA ALA A 51 -9.95 -1.91 9.15
C ALA A 51 -8.67 -2.77 8.98
N LEU A 52 -8.86 -4.06 8.80
CA LEU A 52 -7.80 -5.04 8.62
C LEU A 52 -7.42 -5.21 7.13
N GLY A 53 -6.63 -6.23 6.79
CA GLY A 53 -6.22 -6.54 5.43
C GLY A 53 -7.32 -7.22 4.59
N LEU A 54 -7.00 -7.46 3.33
CA LEU A 54 -7.84 -8.25 2.43
C LEU A 54 -7.71 -9.75 2.77
N GLU A 55 -8.83 -10.42 2.93
CA GLU A 55 -8.92 -11.85 3.14
C GLU A 55 -8.94 -12.59 1.79
N ASN A 56 -8.11 -13.61 1.64
CA ASN A 56 -7.98 -14.37 0.39
C ASN A 56 -9.34 -14.94 -0.10
N ASP A 57 -10.16 -15.45 0.81
CA ASP A 57 -11.47 -16.05 0.47
C ASP A 57 -12.44 -15.00 -0.10
N ARG A 58 -12.44 -13.79 0.44
CA ARG A 58 -13.28 -12.70 -0.06
C ARG A 58 -12.84 -12.23 -1.44
N VAL A 59 -11.52 -12.18 -1.67
CA VAL A 59 -10.96 -11.85 -2.99
C VAL A 59 -11.28 -12.95 -4.00
N ALA A 60 -11.12 -14.22 -3.64
CA ALA A 60 -11.46 -15.36 -4.48
C ALA A 60 -12.94 -15.34 -4.89
N GLN A 61 -13.84 -15.02 -3.95
CA GLN A 61 -15.26 -14.90 -4.23
C GLN A 61 -15.54 -13.74 -5.21
N ALA A 62 -14.95 -12.57 -5.00
CA ALA A 62 -15.11 -11.41 -5.87
C ALA A 62 -14.59 -11.70 -7.31
N ILE A 63 -13.45 -12.38 -7.44
CA ILE A 63 -12.90 -12.82 -8.73
C ILE A 63 -13.87 -13.78 -9.43
N LYS A 64 -14.42 -14.75 -8.70
CA LYS A 64 -15.39 -15.73 -9.23
C LYS A 64 -16.68 -15.07 -9.71
N GLU A 65 -17.18 -14.07 -8.99
CA GLU A 65 -18.39 -13.33 -9.34
C GLU A 65 -18.16 -12.32 -10.48
N HIS A 66 -16.94 -11.83 -10.63
CA HIS A 66 -16.57 -10.81 -11.62
C HIS A 66 -15.33 -11.22 -12.42
N PRO A 67 -15.37 -12.33 -13.18
CA PRO A 67 -14.22 -12.83 -13.94
C PRO A 67 -13.83 -11.90 -15.10
N ASP A 68 -14.66 -10.93 -15.42
CA ASP A 68 -14.43 -9.88 -16.42
C ASP A 68 -13.71 -8.64 -15.86
N ALA A 69 -13.42 -8.60 -14.56
CA ALA A 69 -12.67 -7.49 -13.97
C ALA A 69 -11.23 -7.42 -14.56
N LYS A 70 -10.74 -6.21 -14.76
CA LYS A 70 -9.43 -5.97 -15.39
C LYS A 70 -8.29 -5.93 -14.38
N ALA A 71 -8.60 -5.53 -13.17
CA ALA A 71 -7.58 -5.39 -12.13
C ALA A 71 -8.17 -5.59 -10.73
N ILE A 72 -7.26 -5.85 -9.80
CA ILE A 72 -7.46 -5.70 -8.37
C ILE A 72 -6.56 -4.57 -7.86
N LEU A 73 -7.11 -3.67 -7.03
CA LEU A 73 -6.34 -2.70 -6.26
C LEU A 73 -6.23 -3.18 -4.81
N ILE A 74 -5.01 -3.23 -4.30
CA ILE A 74 -4.69 -3.65 -2.93
C ILE A 74 -4.03 -2.48 -2.21
N ASN A 75 -4.45 -2.19 -0.99
CA ASN A 75 -3.80 -1.21 -0.11
C ASN A 75 -2.87 -1.96 0.86
N ASN A 76 -1.56 -1.92 0.63
CA ASN A 76 -0.58 -2.71 1.39
C ASN A 76 0.80 -2.02 1.48
N PRO A 77 1.33 -1.72 2.68
CA PRO A 77 0.64 -1.83 3.97
C PRO A 77 -0.46 -0.77 4.11
N THR A 78 -1.41 -1.02 5.00
CA THR A 78 -2.38 0.02 5.37
C THR A 78 -1.69 1.14 6.16
N TYR A 79 -2.41 2.24 6.42
CA TYR A 79 -1.92 3.34 7.28
C TYR A 79 -1.44 2.83 8.64
N TYR A 80 -2.08 1.81 9.17
CA TYR A 80 -1.82 1.24 10.49
C TYR A 80 -0.75 0.14 10.51
N GLY A 81 -0.17 -0.20 9.36
CA GLY A 81 0.87 -1.23 9.24
C GLY A 81 0.35 -2.64 8.97
N ILE A 82 -0.96 -2.81 8.77
CA ILE A 82 -1.57 -4.11 8.44
C ILE A 82 -1.17 -4.51 7.02
N CYS A 83 -0.72 -5.76 6.86
CA CYS A 83 -0.40 -6.37 5.57
C CYS A 83 -1.28 -7.60 5.30
N SER A 84 -1.81 -7.66 4.09
CA SER A 84 -2.52 -8.82 3.53
C SER A 84 -1.52 -9.88 3.04
N ASP A 85 -2.00 -11.06 2.67
CA ASP A 85 -1.21 -12.04 1.90
C ASP A 85 -1.00 -11.53 0.46
N LEU A 86 -0.12 -10.54 0.31
CA LEU A 86 0.08 -9.85 -0.95
C LEU A 86 0.53 -10.79 -2.07
N LYS A 87 1.36 -11.81 -1.75
CA LYS A 87 1.83 -12.78 -2.71
C LYS A 87 0.71 -13.70 -3.18
N GLY A 88 -0.04 -14.30 -2.26
CA GLY A 88 -1.17 -15.16 -2.60
C GLY A 88 -2.27 -14.41 -3.37
N LEU A 89 -2.58 -13.17 -2.99
CA LEU A 89 -3.51 -12.31 -3.72
C LEU A 89 -3.03 -11.99 -5.15
N THR A 90 -1.73 -11.75 -5.32
CA THR A 90 -1.12 -11.49 -6.63
C THR A 90 -1.22 -12.73 -7.53
N GLU A 91 -0.83 -13.89 -7.03
CA GLU A 91 -0.91 -15.15 -7.76
C GLU A 91 -2.36 -15.47 -8.17
N MET A 92 -3.30 -15.29 -7.27
CA MET A 92 -4.74 -15.51 -7.51
C MET A 92 -5.30 -14.59 -8.61
N ALA A 93 -4.98 -13.29 -8.55
CA ALA A 93 -5.43 -12.31 -9.53
C ALA A 93 -4.82 -12.59 -10.91
N HIS A 94 -3.52 -12.91 -10.99
CA HIS A 94 -2.84 -13.27 -12.23
C HIS A 94 -3.40 -14.56 -12.85
N ALA A 95 -3.72 -15.57 -12.04
CA ALA A 95 -4.38 -16.79 -12.51
C ALA A 95 -5.75 -16.52 -13.16
N ALA A 96 -6.43 -15.46 -12.74
CA ALA A 96 -7.68 -14.97 -13.32
C ALA A 96 -7.49 -13.97 -14.48
N GLY A 97 -6.25 -13.69 -14.89
CA GLY A 97 -5.93 -12.74 -15.97
C GLY A 97 -6.09 -11.26 -15.59
N MET A 98 -6.19 -10.95 -14.30
CA MET A 98 -6.32 -9.59 -13.79
C MET A 98 -4.97 -8.96 -13.50
N LYS A 99 -4.86 -7.64 -13.63
CA LYS A 99 -3.69 -6.87 -13.20
C LYS A 99 -3.75 -6.57 -11.71
N VAL A 100 -2.57 -6.56 -11.06
CA VAL A 100 -2.42 -6.26 -9.64
C VAL A 100 -1.82 -4.88 -9.46
N LEU A 101 -2.60 -3.98 -8.89
CA LEU A 101 -2.24 -2.60 -8.58
C LEU A 101 -2.12 -2.47 -7.06
N VAL A 102 -1.00 -1.96 -6.55
CA VAL A 102 -0.81 -1.83 -5.10
C VAL A 102 -0.64 -0.36 -4.71
N ASP A 103 -1.53 0.12 -3.85
CA ASP A 103 -1.30 1.37 -3.13
C ASP A 103 -0.35 1.08 -1.95
N GLU A 104 0.93 1.22 -2.23
CA GLU A 104 2.04 1.03 -1.28
C GLU A 104 2.54 2.39 -0.74
N ALA A 105 1.63 3.37 -0.65
CA ALA A 105 1.99 4.72 -0.22
C ALA A 105 2.68 4.77 1.15
N HIS A 106 2.45 3.79 2.00
CA HIS A 106 3.05 3.65 3.33
C HIS A 106 4.22 2.65 3.39
N GLY A 107 4.62 2.06 2.26
CA GLY A 107 5.59 0.97 2.18
C GLY A 107 6.90 1.29 1.45
N ALA A 108 7.28 2.57 1.29
CA ALA A 108 8.51 2.94 0.57
C ALA A 108 9.80 2.28 1.10
N HIS A 109 9.77 1.75 2.29
CA HIS A 109 10.90 1.15 3.01
C HIS A 109 10.91 -0.39 2.99
N LEU A 110 9.85 -1.04 2.59
CA LEU A 110 9.68 -2.49 2.73
C LEU A 110 10.76 -3.30 1.99
N HIS A 111 11.14 -2.85 0.80
CA HIS A 111 12.13 -3.56 -0.05
C HIS A 111 13.55 -3.62 0.56
N PHE A 112 13.88 -2.80 1.56
CA PHE A 112 15.28 -2.61 1.97
C PHE A 112 15.77 -3.58 3.05
N THR A 113 14.91 -4.38 3.65
CA THR A 113 15.28 -5.42 4.62
C THR A 113 14.25 -6.54 4.67
N ASP A 114 14.71 -7.77 4.81
CA ASP A 114 13.92 -8.99 4.99
C ASP A 114 13.22 -9.11 6.36
N LYS A 115 13.48 -8.17 7.26
CA LYS A 115 12.78 -8.08 8.57
C LYS A 115 11.43 -7.38 8.49
N LEU A 116 11.08 -6.80 7.32
CA LEU A 116 9.85 -6.10 7.04
C LEU A 116 8.95 -6.93 6.11
N PRO A 117 7.64 -6.61 6.04
CA PRO A 117 6.73 -7.26 5.11
C PRO A 117 7.18 -7.17 3.65
N LEU A 118 6.71 -8.11 2.84
CA LEU A 118 7.03 -8.18 1.42
C LEU A 118 6.54 -6.93 0.68
N SER A 119 7.43 -6.33 -0.15
CA SER A 119 7.05 -5.19 -0.98
C SER A 119 6.18 -5.62 -2.17
N ALA A 120 5.45 -4.67 -2.75
CA ALA A 120 4.55 -4.95 -3.86
C ALA A 120 5.26 -5.56 -5.08
N MET A 121 6.41 -5.00 -5.46
CA MET A 121 7.15 -5.50 -6.63
C MET A 121 7.80 -6.86 -6.36
N ASP A 122 8.26 -7.11 -5.13
CA ASP A 122 8.80 -8.42 -4.73
C ASP A 122 7.69 -9.49 -4.66
N ALA A 123 6.44 -9.09 -4.41
CA ALA A 123 5.26 -9.94 -4.49
C ALA A 123 4.78 -10.19 -5.94
N GLY A 124 5.38 -9.56 -6.94
CA GLY A 124 5.03 -9.70 -8.35
C GLY A 124 3.90 -8.80 -8.83
N ALA A 125 3.54 -7.73 -8.12
CA ALA A 125 2.52 -6.78 -8.56
C ALA A 125 2.86 -6.14 -9.92
N ASP A 126 1.84 -5.82 -10.72
CA ASP A 126 2.03 -5.18 -12.02
C ASP A 126 2.39 -3.70 -11.88
N MET A 127 1.85 -3.00 -10.89
CA MET A 127 2.24 -1.62 -10.56
C MET A 127 2.11 -1.35 -9.06
N SER A 128 3.00 -0.49 -8.55
CA SER A 128 2.96 -0.01 -7.18
C SER A 128 3.10 1.51 -7.11
N ALA A 129 2.25 2.15 -6.32
CA ALA A 129 2.31 3.59 -6.03
C ALA A 129 2.96 3.82 -4.67
N VAL A 130 4.19 4.34 -4.66
CA VAL A 130 5.02 4.53 -3.47
C VAL A 130 5.15 6.01 -3.13
N SER A 131 4.70 6.43 -1.94
CA SER A 131 4.87 7.82 -1.48
C SER A 131 6.20 8.01 -0.77
N MET A 132 7.21 8.44 -1.52
CA MET A 132 8.57 8.63 -0.99
C MET A 132 8.64 9.67 0.12
N HIS A 133 7.75 10.65 0.12
CA HIS A 133 7.67 11.69 1.16
C HIS A 133 7.12 11.21 2.51
N LYS A 134 6.57 9.98 2.60
CA LYS A 134 6.05 9.42 3.88
C LYS A 134 7.14 8.68 4.66
N SER A 135 7.72 7.66 4.06
CA SER A 135 8.74 6.81 4.71
C SER A 135 10.05 6.70 3.93
N GLY A 136 10.13 7.26 2.73
CA GLY A 136 11.35 7.22 1.91
C GLY A 136 12.34 8.36 2.16
N GLY A 137 11.94 9.42 2.88
CA GLY A 137 12.84 10.54 3.25
C GLY A 137 12.95 11.67 2.24
N SER A 138 12.10 11.75 1.21
CA SER A 138 12.04 12.87 0.27
C SER A 138 11.10 13.99 0.76
N LEU A 139 11.18 15.16 0.14
CA LEU A 139 10.26 16.26 0.39
C LEU A 139 8.84 15.91 -0.01
N THR A 140 7.86 16.64 0.54
CA THR A 140 6.42 16.45 0.27
C THR A 140 6.08 16.41 -1.22
N GLN A 141 4.95 15.81 -1.58
CA GLN A 141 4.43 15.64 -2.94
C GLN A 141 5.32 14.78 -3.88
N SER A 142 6.36 14.15 -3.37
CA SER A 142 7.19 13.25 -4.17
C SER A 142 6.74 11.79 -4.01
N SER A 143 6.62 11.10 -5.13
CA SER A 143 6.22 9.69 -5.18
C SER A 143 6.88 8.99 -6.36
N LEU A 144 7.02 7.67 -6.27
CA LEU A 144 7.38 6.81 -7.39
C LEU A 144 6.15 6.02 -7.83
N LEU A 145 6.08 5.77 -9.12
CA LEU A 145 5.22 4.76 -9.70
C LEU A 145 6.13 3.66 -10.25
N LEU A 146 6.12 2.51 -9.58
CA LEU A 146 6.86 1.34 -10.02
C LEU A 146 5.99 0.57 -11.00
N VAL A 147 6.60 0.09 -12.08
CA VAL A 147 5.91 -0.54 -13.21
C VAL A 147 6.62 -1.85 -13.53
N GLY A 148 5.89 -2.96 -13.45
CA GLY A 148 6.40 -4.29 -13.78
C GLY A 148 6.45 -4.54 -15.29
N ASP A 149 7.17 -5.56 -15.68
CA ASP A 149 7.46 -5.89 -17.10
C ASP A 149 6.19 -6.25 -17.91
N GLN A 150 5.10 -6.61 -17.23
CA GLN A 150 3.83 -6.97 -17.86
C GLN A 150 2.96 -5.75 -18.23
N MET A 151 3.41 -4.54 -17.92
CA MET A 151 2.74 -3.28 -18.25
C MET A 151 3.44 -2.58 -19.41
N ASN A 152 2.68 -1.81 -20.20
CA ASN A 152 3.27 -0.97 -21.25
C ASN A 152 3.73 0.37 -20.63
N PRO A 153 5.06 0.59 -20.44
CA PRO A 153 5.57 1.78 -19.77
C PRO A 153 5.30 3.07 -20.56
N GLU A 154 5.24 3.00 -21.89
CA GLU A 154 4.96 4.17 -22.73
C GLU A 154 3.51 4.64 -22.55
N TYR A 155 2.56 3.71 -22.44
CA TYR A 155 1.17 4.05 -22.18
C TYR A 155 1.01 4.65 -20.77
N VAL A 156 1.66 4.07 -19.76
CA VAL A 156 1.67 4.63 -18.40
C VAL A 156 2.24 6.05 -18.40
N ARG A 157 3.32 6.30 -19.15
CA ARG A 157 3.93 7.63 -19.30
C ARG A 157 2.97 8.63 -19.96
N GLN A 158 2.21 8.22 -20.97
CA GLN A 158 1.19 9.07 -21.57
C GLN A 158 0.13 9.50 -20.55
N ILE A 159 -0.36 8.59 -19.73
CA ILE A 159 -1.33 8.90 -18.67
C ILE A 159 -0.72 9.84 -17.61
N ILE A 160 0.57 9.65 -17.25
CA ILE A 160 1.26 10.61 -16.36
C ILE A 160 1.28 12.00 -16.98
N ASN A 161 1.65 12.13 -18.24
CA ASN A 161 1.72 13.41 -18.94
C ASN A 161 0.36 14.13 -19.04
N LEU A 162 -0.74 13.36 -19.12
CA LEU A 162 -2.09 13.90 -19.13
C LEU A 162 -2.58 14.37 -17.75
N THR A 163 -2.08 13.75 -16.67
CA THR A 163 -2.63 13.93 -15.32
C THR A 163 -1.71 14.73 -14.39
N GLN A 164 -0.46 14.94 -14.78
CA GLN A 164 0.53 15.67 -13.97
C GLN A 164 0.87 17.03 -14.56
N SER A 165 1.47 17.90 -13.72
CA SER A 165 1.96 19.19 -14.15
C SER A 165 3.09 19.07 -15.17
N THR A 166 3.08 19.93 -16.16
CA THR A 166 4.19 20.11 -17.13
C THR A 166 5.37 20.89 -16.54
N SER A 167 5.17 21.55 -15.38
CA SER A 167 6.18 22.37 -14.70
C SER A 167 6.73 21.62 -13.49
N ALA A 168 7.77 20.83 -13.71
CA ALA A 168 8.41 20.05 -12.64
C ALA A 168 9.20 20.96 -11.68
N SER A 169 9.12 20.67 -10.38
CA SER A 169 9.98 21.30 -9.37
C SER A 169 11.31 20.54 -9.29
N TYR A 170 12.40 21.20 -9.71
CA TYR A 170 13.75 20.62 -9.60
C TYR A 170 14.14 20.32 -8.16
N LEU A 171 13.66 21.11 -7.18
CA LEU A 171 13.91 20.85 -5.76
C LEU A 171 13.30 19.53 -5.32
N LEU A 172 12.05 19.24 -5.71
CA LEU A 172 11.38 17.98 -5.41
C LEU A 172 12.05 16.80 -6.13
N MET A 173 12.45 16.99 -7.39
CA MET A 173 13.18 15.95 -8.14
C MET A 173 14.53 15.64 -7.52
N ALA A 174 15.31 16.66 -7.13
CA ALA A 174 16.58 16.49 -6.45
C ALA A 174 16.41 15.76 -5.10
N SER A 175 15.39 16.14 -4.30
CA SER A 175 15.12 15.48 -3.02
C SER A 175 14.78 14.00 -3.20
N LEU A 176 14.03 13.67 -4.26
CA LEU A 176 13.67 12.31 -4.59
C LEU A 176 14.90 11.47 -4.98
N ASP A 177 15.81 12.03 -5.78
CA ASP A 177 17.05 11.34 -6.15
C ASP A 177 18.00 11.15 -4.98
N VAL A 178 18.16 12.16 -4.11
CA VAL A 178 18.93 12.05 -2.87
C VAL A 178 18.35 10.96 -1.95
N SER A 179 17.03 10.93 -1.80
CA SER A 179 16.32 9.90 -1.03
C SER A 179 16.58 8.51 -1.62
N ARG A 180 16.38 8.33 -2.92
CA ARG A 180 16.67 7.08 -3.64
C ARG A 180 18.12 6.63 -3.39
N ARG A 181 19.07 7.53 -3.52
CA ARG A 181 20.49 7.24 -3.29
C ARG A 181 20.75 6.80 -1.85
N ASN A 182 20.19 7.49 -0.86
CA ASN A 182 20.36 7.14 0.54
C ASN A 182 19.77 5.75 0.85
N LEU A 183 18.60 5.45 0.32
CA LEU A 183 17.96 4.15 0.48
C LEU A 183 18.78 3.02 -0.17
N ALA A 184 19.29 3.25 -1.38
CA ALA A 184 20.12 2.27 -2.07
C ALA A 184 21.44 1.96 -1.31
N LEU A 185 22.04 2.96 -0.64
CA LEU A 185 23.32 2.80 0.05
C LEU A 185 23.19 2.39 1.50
N ARG A 186 22.14 2.81 2.20
CA ARG A 186 21.99 2.68 3.66
C ARG A 186 20.59 2.22 4.09
N GLY A 187 19.71 1.85 3.16
CA GLY A 187 18.32 1.52 3.47
C GLY A 187 18.24 0.40 4.50
N LYS A 188 18.95 -0.69 4.31
CA LYS A 188 18.98 -1.82 5.24
C LYS A 188 19.36 -1.38 6.66
N GLU A 189 20.53 -0.78 6.84
CA GLU A 189 21.01 -0.32 8.13
C GLU A 189 20.03 0.66 8.80
N SER A 190 19.52 1.63 8.02
CA SER A 190 18.59 2.64 8.52
C SER A 190 17.29 2.03 9.01
N PHE A 191 16.67 1.13 8.25
CA PHE A 191 15.39 0.54 8.64
C PHE A 191 15.52 -0.54 9.70
N GLU A 192 16.61 -1.28 9.76
CA GLU A 192 16.90 -2.15 10.91
C GLU A 192 16.98 -1.35 12.20
N LYS A 193 17.60 -0.16 12.15
CA LYS A 193 17.61 0.75 13.30
C LYS A 193 16.24 1.32 13.65
N VAL A 194 15.43 1.65 12.65
CA VAL A 194 14.03 2.10 12.86
C VAL A 194 13.20 0.99 13.51
N ILE A 195 13.36 -0.26 13.09
CA ILE A 195 12.69 -1.41 13.71
C ILE A 195 13.04 -1.50 15.20
N GLU A 196 14.33 -1.46 15.56
CA GLU A 196 14.77 -1.49 16.94
C GLU A 196 14.16 -0.36 17.79
N LEU A 197 14.17 0.86 17.24
CA LEU A 197 13.61 2.04 17.93
C LEU A 197 12.10 1.96 18.08
N SER A 198 11.40 1.48 17.06
CA SER A 198 9.94 1.32 17.10
C SER A 198 9.52 0.27 18.12
N GLU A 199 10.23 -0.85 18.19
CA GLU A 199 9.97 -1.91 19.17
C GLU A 199 10.30 -1.45 20.59
N TYR A 200 11.40 -0.72 20.77
CA TYR A 200 11.73 -0.10 22.05
C TYR A 200 10.61 0.86 22.51
N ALA A 201 10.25 1.81 21.67
CA ALA A 201 9.19 2.78 21.99
C ALA A 201 7.85 2.11 22.31
N ARG A 202 7.49 1.06 21.58
CA ARG A 202 6.26 0.29 21.81
C ARG A 202 6.27 -0.38 23.19
N ARG A 203 7.39 -0.99 23.59
CA ARG A 203 7.52 -1.57 24.94
C ARG A 203 7.36 -0.52 26.03
N GLU A 204 8.06 0.62 25.89
CA GLU A 204 7.98 1.71 26.87
C GLU A 204 6.54 2.27 26.99
N ILE A 205 5.87 2.50 25.87
CA ILE A 205 4.48 2.98 25.85
C ILE A 205 3.54 1.98 26.53
N ASN A 206 3.66 0.69 26.22
CA ASN A 206 2.82 -0.33 26.84
C ASN A 206 3.12 -0.51 28.34
N ALA A 207 4.32 -0.20 28.80
CA ALA A 207 4.69 -0.24 30.20
C ALA A 207 4.09 0.91 31.05
N ILE A 208 3.71 2.04 30.43
CA ILE A 208 3.05 3.15 31.12
C ILE A 208 1.67 2.72 31.68
N GLY A 209 0.98 1.81 30.99
CA GLY A 209 -0.37 1.39 31.31
C GLY A 209 -1.46 2.33 30.76
N GLY A 210 -2.62 1.76 30.40
CA GLY A 210 -3.73 2.49 29.79
C GLY A 210 -3.56 2.78 28.29
N TYR A 211 -2.35 2.71 27.76
CA TYR A 211 -2.06 2.78 26.33
C TYR A 211 -1.87 1.38 25.75
N TYR A 212 -2.19 1.24 24.45
CA TYR A 212 -1.94 0.01 23.74
C TYR A 212 -1.29 0.28 22.38
N ALA A 213 0.02 0.14 22.32
CA ALA A 213 0.79 0.20 21.09
C ALA A 213 0.87 -1.21 20.50
N TYR A 214 0.03 -1.48 19.51
CA TYR A 214 -0.08 -2.82 18.88
C TYR A 214 1.00 -3.10 17.84
N SER A 215 1.18 -4.36 17.50
CA SER A 215 2.18 -4.88 16.56
C SER A 215 1.77 -6.23 15.97
N LYS A 216 2.75 -7.14 15.87
CA LYS A 216 2.60 -8.48 15.29
C LYS A 216 1.63 -9.40 16.03
N GLU A 217 1.21 -9.10 17.24
CA GLU A 217 0.13 -9.81 17.93
C GLU A 217 -1.23 -9.72 17.23
N LEU A 218 -1.38 -8.78 16.27
CA LEU A 218 -2.55 -8.72 15.41
C LEU A 218 -2.53 -9.72 14.25
N VAL A 219 -1.37 -10.34 13.98
CA VAL A 219 -1.21 -11.29 12.88
C VAL A 219 -2.02 -12.56 13.18
N ASP A 220 -3.02 -12.81 12.35
CA ASP A 220 -3.93 -13.97 12.44
C ASP A 220 -3.78 -14.95 11.27
N GLY A 221 -2.99 -14.60 10.25
CA GLY A 221 -2.77 -15.37 9.04
C GLY A 221 -3.94 -15.36 8.05
N VAL A 222 -4.98 -14.57 8.29
CA VAL A 222 -6.20 -14.48 7.45
C VAL A 222 -6.44 -13.05 7.00
N SER A 223 -6.80 -12.16 7.95
CA SER A 223 -7.04 -10.74 7.69
C SER A 223 -5.82 -9.86 7.96
N VAL A 224 -4.86 -10.38 8.74
CA VAL A 224 -3.55 -9.78 8.99
C VAL A 224 -2.49 -10.85 8.78
N CYS A 225 -1.86 -10.86 7.61
CA CYS A 225 -0.85 -11.86 7.26
C CYS A 225 0.56 -11.45 7.68
N ASP A 226 0.83 -10.14 7.75
CA ASP A 226 2.05 -9.58 8.31
C ASP A 226 1.78 -8.16 8.84
N PHE A 227 2.77 -7.59 9.53
CA PHE A 227 2.67 -6.27 10.15
C PHE A 227 3.95 -5.47 9.97
N ASP A 228 3.83 -4.24 9.48
CA ASP A 228 4.94 -3.29 9.40
C ASP A 228 5.27 -2.73 10.78
N VAL A 229 6.26 -3.33 11.43
CA VAL A 229 6.68 -2.98 12.80
C VAL A 229 7.25 -1.57 12.95
N THR A 230 7.57 -0.90 11.84
CA THR A 230 7.99 0.52 11.86
C THR A 230 6.82 1.47 12.14
N LYS A 231 5.57 1.00 11.99
CA LYS A 231 4.36 1.76 12.32
C LYS A 231 4.11 1.71 13.83
N LEU A 232 4.25 2.84 14.47
CA LEU A 232 3.98 3.00 15.89
C LEU A 232 2.60 3.67 16.06
N SER A 233 1.57 2.85 16.11
CA SER A 233 0.19 3.28 16.37
C SER A 233 -0.19 2.96 17.80
N VAL A 234 -0.85 3.89 18.47
CA VAL A 234 -1.21 3.78 19.88
C VAL A 234 -2.71 3.95 20.05
N TYR A 235 -3.36 2.96 20.61
CA TYR A 235 -4.76 3.02 21.00
C TYR A 235 -4.89 3.71 22.37
N THR A 236 -5.73 4.75 22.44
CA THR A 236 -5.83 5.66 23.58
C THR A 236 -7.21 5.67 24.25
N GLN A 237 -8.22 5.03 23.66
CA GLN A 237 -9.58 5.02 24.23
C GLN A 237 -9.64 4.35 25.61
N GLY A 238 -8.70 3.47 25.92
CA GLY A 238 -8.60 2.82 27.24
C GLY A 238 -8.39 3.79 28.40
N ILE A 239 -7.93 5.02 28.12
CA ILE A 239 -7.72 6.10 29.08
C ILE A 239 -8.68 7.30 28.86
N GLY A 240 -9.72 7.11 28.02
CA GLY A 240 -10.74 8.14 27.77
C GLY A 240 -10.31 9.26 26.82
N LEU A 241 -9.21 9.10 26.09
CA LEU A 241 -8.80 10.02 25.01
C LEU A 241 -9.40 9.54 23.67
N THR A 242 -9.99 10.47 22.92
CA THR A 242 -10.60 10.25 21.60
C THR A 242 -9.77 10.88 20.50
#